data_002bf8d2c26eafa74e079394b590d3fe
#
_entry.id   002bf8d2c26eafa74e079394b590d3fe
#
_cell.length_a   1.000
_cell.length_b   1.000
_cell.length_c   1.000
_cell.angle_alpha   90.00
_cell.angle_beta   90.00
_cell.angle_gamma   90.00
#
_symmetry.space_group_name_H-M   'P 1'
#
loop_
_entity.id
_entity.type
_entity.pdbx_description
1 polymer ?
#
loop_
_entity_poly.entity_id
_entity_poly.type
_entity_poly.pdbx_seq_one_letter_code
_entity_poly.pdbx_strand_id
1 'polypeptide(L)'
;MSTIEKALTLLEHFSSNRPEIGLTEFKTRTSIDKGTLHRHLTALKNSGFLEQNYLTKAYRLGPAVIRLAAVRENTVPIVKTVQYYVDRIANDIHELVHAALPQKNGMSAIYAKDGGNHKVRVNFDEAEILPFHATSSGLALLAFHDDTFVGKILSKKLVSFTDSTPTNAIDIQANLETIRACGFAFTDQSYEDEVGSVAVPFFGVKGDAIGTLAIAIPVSRINETFHETMITQLITASTELCRDLGGQIPTNVAKAWATKLEV
;
A
#
# COMPACT_ATOMS: atom_id res chain seq x y z
N MET A 1 7.04 22.61 -6.32
CA MET A 1 7.98 21.48 -6.13
C MET A 1 9.40 21.99 -6.24
N SER A 2 10.25 21.68 -5.27
CA SER A 2 11.69 21.98 -5.32
C SER A 2 12.39 21.13 -6.39
N THR A 3 13.64 21.51 -6.74
CA THR A 3 14.46 20.76 -7.70
C THR A 3 14.70 19.31 -7.23
N ILE A 4 14.90 19.12 -5.93
CA ILE A 4 15.11 17.78 -5.33
C ILE A 4 13.83 16.95 -5.41
N GLU A 5 12.67 17.53 -5.06
CA GLU A 5 11.38 16.82 -5.18
C GLU A 5 11.13 16.36 -6.61
N LYS A 6 11.37 17.24 -7.61
CA LYS A 6 11.21 16.89 -9.04
C LYS A 6 12.12 15.73 -9.45
N ALA A 7 13.35 15.68 -8.94
CA ALA A 7 14.26 14.59 -9.25
C ALA A 7 13.83 13.27 -8.58
N LEU A 8 13.43 13.31 -7.30
CA LEU A 8 12.99 12.11 -6.57
C LEU A 8 11.69 11.53 -7.13
N THR A 9 10.74 12.38 -7.56
CA THR A 9 9.49 11.93 -8.19
C THR A 9 9.73 11.09 -9.46
N LEU A 10 10.88 11.25 -10.14
CA LEU A 10 11.21 10.39 -11.28
C LEU A 10 11.39 8.93 -10.90
N LEU A 11 11.79 8.63 -9.66
CA LEU A 11 11.93 7.26 -9.17
C LEU A 11 10.59 6.55 -8.99
N GLU A 12 9.51 7.29 -8.73
CA GLU A 12 8.15 6.77 -8.55
C GLU A 12 7.51 6.27 -9.86
N HIS A 13 8.14 6.47 -11.01
CA HIS A 13 7.66 6.00 -12.31
C HIS A 13 8.09 4.56 -12.63
N PHE A 14 9.04 3.99 -11.87
CA PHE A 14 9.48 2.60 -12.06
C PHE A 14 8.55 1.65 -11.32
N SER A 15 8.30 0.49 -11.92
CA SER A 15 7.54 -0.62 -11.34
C SER A 15 8.05 -1.94 -11.91
N SER A 16 7.59 -3.07 -11.35
CA SER A 16 7.95 -4.40 -11.88
C SER A 16 7.49 -4.57 -13.33
N ASN A 17 6.35 -3.98 -13.68
CA ASN A 17 5.83 -3.97 -15.06
C ASN A 17 6.53 -2.92 -15.96
N ARG A 18 7.30 -2.00 -15.35
CA ARG A 18 8.03 -0.94 -16.04
C ARG A 18 9.43 -0.75 -15.44
N PRO A 19 10.30 -1.75 -15.58
CA PRO A 19 11.63 -1.73 -14.95
C PRO A 19 12.61 -0.78 -15.65
N GLU A 20 12.37 -0.43 -16.92
CA GLU A 20 13.20 0.50 -17.67
C GLU A 20 12.35 1.58 -18.34
N ILE A 21 12.81 2.85 -18.29
CA ILE A 21 12.09 4.00 -18.86
C ILE A 21 13.07 4.87 -19.67
N GLY A 22 12.72 5.13 -20.93
CA GLY A 22 13.48 6.02 -21.81
C GLY A 22 13.22 7.51 -21.53
N LEU A 23 14.18 8.39 -21.93
CA LEU A 23 14.03 9.84 -21.77
C LEU A 23 12.75 10.39 -22.42
N THR A 24 12.38 9.88 -23.60
CA THR A 24 11.16 10.31 -24.31
C THR A 24 9.91 9.90 -23.54
N GLU A 25 9.89 8.72 -22.96
CA GLU A 25 8.77 8.24 -22.15
C GLU A 25 8.63 9.06 -20.86
N PHE A 26 9.72 9.35 -20.15
CA PHE A 26 9.68 10.29 -19.03
C PHE A 26 9.10 11.66 -19.43
N LYS A 27 9.44 12.15 -20.63
CA LYS A 27 8.89 13.42 -21.13
C LYS A 27 7.38 13.40 -21.31
N THR A 28 6.81 12.28 -21.76
CA THR A 28 5.35 12.13 -21.90
C THR A 28 4.65 11.98 -20.56
N ARG A 29 5.31 11.34 -19.57
CA ARG A 29 4.74 11.08 -18.25
C ARG A 29 4.86 12.23 -17.26
N THR A 30 5.73 13.19 -17.55
CA THR A 30 6.01 14.32 -16.67
C THR A 30 5.81 15.64 -17.40
N SER A 31 5.45 16.68 -16.66
CA SER A 31 5.40 18.07 -17.20
C SER A 31 6.77 18.76 -17.23
N ILE A 32 7.87 18.01 -17.02
CA ILE A 32 9.23 18.54 -16.93
C ILE A 32 9.79 18.73 -18.35
N ASP A 33 10.42 19.87 -18.61
CA ASP A 33 11.11 20.10 -19.88
C ASP A 33 12.30 19.16 -20.07
N LYS A 34 12.65 18.85 -21.34
CA LYS A 34 13.66 17.83 -21.69
C LYS A 34 15.04 18.13 -21.08
N GLY A 35 15.46 19.38 -21.02
CA GLY A 35 16.77 19.76 -20.49
C GLY A 35 16.85 19.55 -18.98
N THR A 36 15.83 19.97 -18.25
CA THR A 36 15.70 19.76 -16.80
C THR A 36 15.58 18.30 -16.48
N LEU A 37 14.78 17.53 -17.24
CA LEU A 37 14.65 16.09 -17.09
C LEU A 37 15.98 15.37 -17.25
N HIS A 38 16.72 15.68 -18.33
CA HIS A 38 18.04 15.10 -18.56
C HIS A 38 19.02 15.39 -17.40
N ARG A 39 19.02 16.63 -16.88
CA ARG A 39 19.84 17.01 -15.73
C ARG A 39 19.49 16.23 -14.48
N HIS A 40 18.20 16.03 -14.17
CA HIS A 40 17.76 15.25 -13.01
C HIS A 40 18.14 13.76 -13.15
N LEU A 41 17.87 13.14 -14.30
CA LEU A 41 18.24 11.76 -14.57
C LEU A 41 19.76 11.54 -14.50
N THR A 42 20.55 12.51 -14.98
CA THR A 42 22.01 12.48 -14.87
C THR A 42 22.47 12.56 -13.41
N ALA A 43 21.88 13.44 -12.60
CA ALA A 43 22.19 13.55 -11.17
C ALA A 43 21.86 12.27 -10.41
N LEU A 44 20.68 11.68 -10.64
CA LEU A 44 20.29 10.40 -10.05
C LEU A 44 21.20 9.26 -10.49
N LYS A 45 21.62 9.24 -11.76
CA LYS A 45 22.59 8.26 -12.27
C LYS A 45 23.96 8.41 -11.58
N ASN A 46 24.47 9.63 -11.48
CA ASN A 46 25.77 9.87 -10.86
C ASN A 46 25.79 9.54 -9.36
N SER A 47 24.66 9.64 -8.66
CA SER A 47 24.50 9.22 -7.27
C SER A 47 24.11 7.74 -7.10
N GLY A 48 24.03 6.97 -8.18
CA GLY A 48 23.74 5.54 -8.17
C GLY A 48 22.28 5.16 -7.92
N PHE A 49 21.35 6.12 -7.84
CA PHE A 49 19.90 5.84 -7.75
C PHE A 49 19.33 5.32 -9.05
N LEU A 50 19.91 5.73 -10.18
CA LEU A 50 19.60 5.19 -11.49
C LEU A 50 20.87 4.64 -12.13
N GLU A 51 20.68 3.71 -13.03
CA GLU A 51 21.67 3.32 -14.02
C GLU A 51 21.06 3.37 -15.43
N GLN A 52 21.88 3.45 -16.45
CA GLN A 52 21.42 3.55 -17.82
C GLN A 52 21.88 2.34 -18.61
N ASN A 53 20.94 1.66 -19.23
CA ASN A 53 21.22 0.57 -20.17
C ASN A 53 22.07 1.12 -21.34
N TYR A 54 23.23 0.51 -21.59
CA TYR A 54 24.17 1.00 -22.61
C TYR A 54 23.65 0.84 -24.04
N LEU A 55 22.77 -0.14 -24.28
CA LEU A 55 22.17 -0.41 -25.59
C LEU A 55 20.94 0.46 -25.84
N THR A 56 19.94 0.37 -24.96
CA THR A 56 18.65 1.04 -25.14
C THR A 56 18.65 2.50 -24.73
N LYS A 57 19.67 2.93 -23.95
CA LYS A 57 19.73 4.25 -23.29
C LYS A 57 18.57 4.50 -22.32
N ALA A 58 17.74 3.52 -22.02
CA ALA A 58 16.73 3.58 -20.97
C ALA A 58 17.37 3.61 -19.58
N TYR A 59 16.69 4.22 -18.62
CA TYR A 59 17.08 4.27 -17.23
C TYR A 59 16.35 3.19 -16.45
N ARG A 60 17.00 2.63 -15.44
CA ARG A 60 16.43 1.71 -14.46
C ARG A 60 16.96 2.04 -13.07
N LEU A 61 16.35 1.48 -12.02
CA LEU A 61 16.82 1.67 -10.66
C LEU A 61 18.25 1.16 -10.48
N GLY A 62 19.07 1.95 -9.80
CA GLY A 62 20.48 1.67 -9.58
C GLY A 62 20.76 1.06 -8.19
N PRO A 63 21.98 0.60 -7.93
CA PRO A 63 22.32 -0.15 -6.72
C PRO A 63 22.25 0.66 -5.41
N ALA A 64 22.19 2.00 -5.46
CA ALA A 64 22.01 2.82 -4.26
C ALA A 64 20.67 2.52 -3.56
N VAL A 65 19.64 2.14 -4.32
CA VAL A 65 18.33 1.77 -3.77
C VAL A 65 18.45 0.53 -2.88
N ILE A 66 19.13 -0.52 -3.36
CA ILE A 66 19.35 -1.76 -2.59
C ILE A 66 20.13 -1.48 -1.30
N ARG A 67 21.19 -0.68 -1.38
CA ARG A 67 21.99 -0.33 -0.21
C ARG A 67 21.19 0.43 0.85
N LEU A 68 20.37 1.41 0.45
CA LEU A 68 19.56 2.17 1.39
C LEU A 68 18.41 1.34 1.97
N ALA A 69 17.79 0.46 1.20
CA ALA A 69 16.82 -0.50 1.69
C ALA A 69 17.43 -1.42 2.77
N ALA A 70 18.64 -1.94 2.55
CA ALA A 70 19.34 -2.76 3.54
C ALA A 70 19.64 -2.00 4.83
N VAL A 71 20.06 -0.73 4.76
CA VAL A 71 20.28 0.12 5.95
C VAL A 71 18.98 0.31 6.71
N ARG A 72 17.87 0.60 6.00
CA ARG A 72 16.54 0.76 6.60
C ARG A 72 16.09 -0.50 7.31
N GLU A 73 16.18 -1.65 6.65
CA GLU A 73 15.77 -2.93 7.21
C GLU A 73 16.62 -3.36 8.42
N ASN A 74 17.94 -3.08 8.42
CA ASN A 74 18.81 -3.38 9.56
C ASN A 74 18.52 -2.50 10.78
N THR A 75 17.99 -1.30 10.59
CA THR A 75 17.71 -0.36 11.69
C THR A 75 16.27 -0.42 12.18
N VAL A 76 15.34 -0.80 11.32
CA VAL A 76 13.90 -0.96 11.60
C VAL A 76 13.38 -2.17 10.83
N PRO A 77 13.53 -3.38 11.36
CA PRO A 77 13.28 -4.65 10.64
C PRO A 77 11.78 -4.99 10.55
N ILE A 78 10.96 -4.03 10.09
CA ILE A 78 9.51 -4.20 9.99
C ILE A 78 9.14 -5.24 8.93
N VAL A 79 9.90 -5.34 7.83
CA VAL A 79 9.63 -6.27 6.74
C VAL A 79 9.71 -7.71 7.23
N LYS A 80 10.76 -8.07 7.98
CA LYS A 80 10.91 -9.43 8.54
C LYS A 80 9.78 -9.79 9.50
N THR A 81 9.34 -8.81 10.31
CA THR A 81 8.25 -9.04 11.27
C THR A 81 6.93 -9.27 10.54
N VAL A 82 6.57 -8.42 9.56
CA VAL A 82 5.32 -8.58 8.82
C VAL A 82 5.32 -9.79 7.91
N GLN A 83 6.48 -10.20 7.36
CA GLN A 83 6.61 -11.36 6.49
C GLN A 83 6.03 -12.61 7.12
N TYR A 84 6.33 -12.88 8.40
CA TYR A 84 5.80 -14.04 9.12
C TYR A 84 4.27 -14.08 9.10
N TYR A 85 3.61 -12.95 9.36
CA TYR A 85 2.15 -12.85 9.41
C TYR A 85 1.52 -12.94 8.02
N VAL A 86 2.09 -12.27 7.03
CA VAL A 86 1.63 -12.33 5.65
C VAL A 86 1.75 -13.75 5.09
N ASP A 87 2.89 -14.42 5.33
CA ASP A 87 3.12 -15.80 4.88
C ASP A 87 2.12 -16.77 5.51
N ARG A 88 1.87 -16.64 6.82
CA ARG A 88 0.90 -17.47 7.56
C ARG A 88 -0.49 -17.32 6.97
N ILE A 89 -1.00 -16.09 6.86
CA ILE A 89 -2.34 -15.84 6.33
C ILE A 89 -2.44 -16.35 4.88
N ALA A 90 -1.48 -16.01 4.02
CA ALA A 90 -1.50 -16.41 2.61
C ALA A 90 -1.52 -17.93 2.43
N ASN A 91 -0.77 -18.67 3.26
CA ASN A 91 -0.79 -20.12 3.23
C ASN A 91 -2.12 -20.73 3.70
N ASP A 92 -2.80 -20.07 4.66
CA ASP A 92 -4.07 -20.56 5.23
C ASP A 92 -5.25 -20.28 4.29
N ILE A 93 -5.30 -19.10 3.69
CA ILE A 93 -6.44 -18.67 2.86
C ILE A 93 -6.24 -18.87 1.35
N HIS A 94 -5.01 -19.14 0.91
CA HIS A 94 -4.63 -19.36 -0.49
C HIS A 94 -4.98 -18.18 -1.43
N GLU A 95 -4.89 -16.95 -0.94
CA GLU A 95 -5.13 -15.71 -1.69
C GLU A 95 -3.96 -14.75 -1.52
N LEU A 96 -4.01 -13.62 -2.23
CA LEU A 96 -3.04 -12.55 -2.11
C LEU A 96 -3.16 -11.84 -0.76
N VAL A 97 -2.07 -11.81 -0.02
CA VAL A 97 -1.93 -11.07 1.24
C VAL A 97 -0.76 -10.10 1.13
N HIS A 98 -0.94 -8.88 1.61
CA HIS A 98 0.14 -7.91 1.64
C HIS A 98 0.13 -7.06 2.90
N ALA A 99 1.32 -6.55 3.25
CA ALA A 99 1.50 -5.50 4.23
C ALA A 99 1.94 -4.22 3.54
N ALA A 100 1.36 -3.08 3.93
CA ALA A 100 1.65 -1.79 3.32
C ALA A 100 1.90 -0.70 4.37
N LEU A 101 2.80 0.23 4.04
CA LEU A 101 3.08 1.43 4.83
C LEU A 101 2.64 2.70 4.09
N PRO A 102 2.26 3.76 4.83
CA PRO A 102 1.87 5.02 4.21
C PRO A 102 3.06 5.70 3.53
N GLN A 103 2.81 6.23 2.35
CA GLN A 103 3.65 7.13 1.61
C GLN A 103 2.94 8.49 1.42
N LYS A 104 3.61 9.47 0.84
CA LYS A 104 3.05 10.82 0.61
C LYS A 104 1.71 10.81 -0.15
N ASN A 105 1.53 9.89 -1.10
CA ASN A 105 0.40 9.91 -2.04
C ASN A 105 -0.46 8.63 -2.00
N GLY A 106 -0.15 7.66 -1.15
CA GLY A 106 -0.86 6.40 -1.06
C GLY A 106 -0.15 5.42 -0.14
N MET A 107 -0.51 4.15 -0.24
CA MET A 107 0.13 3.05 0.49
C MET A 107 1.15 2.37 -0.43
N SER A 108 2.31 2.01 0.12
CA SER A 108 3.32 1.19 -0.59
C SER A 108 3.41 -0.17 0.08
N ALA A 109 3.26 -1.23 -0.69
CA ALA A 109 3.51 -2.57 -0.19
C ALA A 109 4.99 -2.71 0.22
N ILE A 110 5.22 -3.34 1.37
CA ILE A 110 6.55 -3.65 1.88
C ILE A 110 6.82 -5.14 1.84
N TYR A 111 5.78 -5.95 1.76
CA TYR A 111 5.84 -7.37 1.53
C TYR A 111 4.47 -7.87 1.04
N ALA A 112 4.48 -8.78 0.08
CA ALA A 112 3.29 -9.44 -0.44
C ALA A 112 3.56 -10.92 -0.70
N LYS A 113 2.51 -11.73 -0.59
CA LYS A 113 2.54 -13.14 -0.96
C LYS A 113 1.21 -13.58 -1.55
N ASP A 114 1.26 -14.14 -2.75
CA ASP A 114 0.17 -14.93 -3.32
C ASP A 114 0.27 -16.36 -2.78
N GLY A 115 -0.66 -16.74 -1.91
CA GLY A 115 -0.72 -18.08 -1.31
C GLY A 115 -1.44 -19.11 -2.18
N GLY A 116 -2.04 -18.68 -3.29
CA GLY A 116 -2.94 -19.49 -4.10
C GLY A 116 -2.29 -20.16 -5.30
N ASN A 117 -2.81 -21.36 -5.62
CA ASN A 117 -2.54 -22.06 -6.88
C ASN A 117 -3.67 -21.85 -7.90
N HIS A 118 -4.49 -20.81 -7.72
CA HIS A 118 -5.63 -20.51 -8.58
C HIS A 118 -5.17 -19.96 -9.94
N LYS A 119 -5.82 -20.39 -11.02
CA LYS A 119 -5.57 -19.83 -12.35
C LYS A 119 -6.04 -18.37 -12.47
N VAL A 120 -7.17 -18.04 -11.85
CA VAL A 120 -7.68 -16.68 -11.74
C VAL A 120 -7.20 -16.13 -10.40
N ARG A 121 -6.42 -15.07 -10.41
CA ARG A 121 -5.82 -14.46 -9.21
C ARG A 121 -5.66 -12.95 -9.40
N VAL A 122 -5.55 -12.24 -8.31
CA VAL A 122 -5.25 -10.80 -8.32
C VAL A 122 -3.83 -10.60 -8.85
N ASN A 123 -3.66 -9.72 -9.83
CA ASN A 123 -2.34 -9.32 -10.31
C ASN A 123 -1.85 -8.13 -9.49
N PHE A 124 -0.83 -8.35 -8.66
CA PHE A 124 -0.34 -7.34 -7.73
C PHE A 124 1.09 -6.91 -8.08
N ASP A 125 1.28 -5.62 -8.29
CA ASP A 125 2.60 -5.01 -8.45
C ASP A 125 3.03 -4.35 -7.13
N GLU A 126 3.99 -4.94 -6.42
CA GLU A 126 4.52 -4.43 -5.14
C GLU A 126 5.12 -3.02 -5.27
N ALA A 127 5.51 -2.60 -6.47
CA ALA A 127 6.05 -1.26 -6.71
C ALA A 127 4.96 -0.20 -6.97
N GLU A 128 3.70 -0.61 -7.06
CA GLU A 128 2.59 0.31 -7.26
C GLU A 128 2.21 1.02 -5.96
N ILE A 129 1.86 2.30 -6.09
CA ILE A 129 1.34 3.09 -4.96
C ILE A 129 -0.19 2.97 -4.95
N LEU A 130 -0.70 2.27 -3.95
CA LEU A 130 -2.12 2.04 -3.75
C LEU A 130 -2.82 3.33 -3.26
N PRO A 131 -3.85 3.84 -3.94
CA PRO A 131 -4.54 5.07 -3.56
C PRO A 131 -5.22 4.96 -2.20
N PHE A 132 -5.11 6.01 -1.36
CA PHE A 132 -5.72 6.01 -0.03
C PHE A 132 -7.24 5.84 -0.05
N HIS A 133 -7.95 6.46 -1.00
CA HIS A 133 -9.42 6.48 -1.02
C HIS A 133 -10.06 5.29 -1.75
N ALA A 134 -9.30 4.59 -2.59
CA ALA A 134 -9.83 3.55 -3.46
C ALA A 134 -9.50 2.12 -2.98
N THR A 135 -8.62 1.96 -1.98
CA THR A 135 -8.18 0.64 -1.51
C THR A 135 -8.54 0.42 -0.05
N SER A 136 -8.80 -0.82 0.34
CA SER A 136 -9.04 -1.18 1.74
C SER A 136 -7.86 -0.80 2.64
N SER A 137 -6.61 -1.02 2.19
CA SER A 137 -5.39 -0.62 2.89
C SER A 137 -5.35 0.89 3.14
N GLY A 138 -5.67 1.69 2.12
CA GLY A 138 -5.72 3.15 2.25
C GLY A 138 -6.80 3.62 3.21
N LEU A 139 -8.00 3.09 3.09
CA LEU A 139 -9.14 3.45 3.95
C LEU A 139 -8.90 3.02 5.40
N ALA A 140 -8.36 1.81 5.63
CA ALA A 140 -8.01 1.33 6.97
C ALA A 140 -6.96 2.22 7.64
N LEU A 141 -5.95 2.72 6.90
CA LEU A 141 -5.00 3.68 7.44
C LEU A 141 -5.65 5.02 7.74
N LEU A 142 -6.40 5.61 6.78
CA LEU A 142 -7.04 6.92 6.95
C LEU A 142 -7.98 6.95 8.15
N ALA A 143 -8.70 5.88 8.41
CA ALA A 143 -9.63 5.80 9.55
C ALA A 143 -8.95 6.04 10.89
N PHE A 144 -7.67 5.71 11.03
CA PHE A 144 -6.90 5.82 12.28
C PHE A 144 -5.72 6.78 12.20
N HIS A 145 -5.73 7.65 11.19
CA HIS A 145 -4.77 8.75 11.06
C HIS A 145 -5.36 10.08 11.54
N ASP A 146 -4.52 11.11 11.76
CA ASP A 146 -4.99 12.43 12.21
C ASP A 146 -5.87 13.13 11.16
N ASP A 147 -6.83 13.93 11.63
CA ASP A 147 -7.81 14.60 10.76
C ASP A 147 -7.16 15.60 9.79
N THR A 148 -5.99 16.15 10.15
CA THR A 148 -5.25 17.07 9.26
C THR A 148 -4.71 16.32 8.03
N PHE A 149 -4.20 15.11 8.23
CA PHE A 149 -3.73 14.26 7.14
C PHE A 149 -4.92 13.80 6.27
N VAL A 150 -5.98 13.31 6.89
CA VAL A 150 -7.22 12.90 6.19
C VAL A 150 -7.77 14.07 5.35
N GLY A 151 -7.91 15.25 5.93
CA GLY A 151 -8.38 16.45 5.24
C GLY A 151 -7.51 16.82 4.04
N LYS A 152 -6.17 16.71 4.16
CA LYS A 152 -5.25 16.95 3.02
C LYS A 152 -5.41 15.93 1.88
N ILE A 153 -5.74 14.69 2.19
CA ILE A 153 -5.99 13.67 1.16
C ILE A 153 -7.34 13.93 0.48
N LEU A 154 -8.40 14.13 1.27
CA LEU A 154 -9.76 14.29 0.76
C LEU A 154 -10.01 15.66 0.07
N SER A 155 -9.17 16.66 0.31
CA SER A 155 -9.23 17.95 -0.41
C SER A 155 -8.66 17.91 -1.83
N LYS A 156 -7.95 16.84 -2.20
CA LYS A 156 -7.43 16.66 -3.55
C LYS A 156 -8.53 16.13 -4.48
N LYS A 157 -8.31 16.27 -5.81
CA LYS A 157 -9.13 15.55 -6.77
C LYS A 157 -8.93 14.04 -6.60
N LEU A 158 -9.98 13.34 -6.20
CA LEU A 158 -9.99 11.88 -6.08
C LEU A 158 -10.24 11.26 -7.45
N VAL A 159 -9.36 10.37 -7.86
CA VAL A 159 -9.40 9.72 -9.19
C VAL A 159 -10.34 8.52 -9.11
N SER A 160 -11.26 8.38 -10.06
CA SER A 160 -12.03 7.16 -10.24
C SER A 160 -11.18 6.15 -11.00
N PHE A 161 -11.08 4.93 -10.49
CA PHE A 161 -10.38 3.79 -11.11
C PHE A 161 -11.37 2.83 -11.74
N THR A 162 -12.53 2.68 -11.11
CA THR A 162 -13.67 1.88 -11.55
C THR A 162 -14.98 2.68 -11.32
N ASP A 163 -16.09 2.15 -11.73
CA ASP A 163 -17.41 2.74 -11.45
C ASP A 163 -17.76 2.69 -9.95
N SER A 164 -17.13 1.79 -9.17
CA SER A 164 -17.31 1.63 -7.72
C SER A 164 -16.35 2.48 -6.89
N THR A 165 -15.42 3.24 -7.50
CA THR A 165 -14.48 4.06 -6.74
C THR A 165 -15.18 5.22 -6.02
N PRO A 166 -15.07 5.34 -4.67
CA PRO A 166 -15.60 6.48 -3.96
C PRO A 166 -14.77 7.74 -4.27
N THR A 167 -15.42 8.77 -4.86
CA THR A 167 -14.76 10.05 -5.21
C THR A 167 -15.33 11.24 -4.45
N ASN A 168 -16.37 11.03 -3.65
CA ASN A 168 -16.97 12.06 -2.80
C ASN A 168 -16.33 12.03 -1.41
N ALA A 169 -15.74 13.15 -0.99
CA ALA A 169 -15.08 13.27 0.31
C ALA A 169 -16.04 13.05 1.49
N ILE A 170 -17.33 13.44 1.38
CA ILE A 170 -18.32 13.26 2.44
C ILE A 170 -18.63 11.77 2.64
N ASP A 171 -18.82 11.04 1.55
CA ASP A 171 -19.13 9.60 1.60
C ASP A 171 -17.94 8.80 2.14
N ILE A 172 -16.71 9.19 1.73
CA ILE A 172 -15.48 8.60 2.28
C ILE A 172 -15.38 8.88 3.78
N GLN A 173 -15.63 10.13 4.24
CA GLN A 173 -15.58 10.48 5.65
C GLN A 173 -16.58 9.63 6.47
N ALA A 174 -17.81 9.45 5.99
CA ALA A 174 -18.81 8.59 6.63
C ALA A 174 -18.34 7.11 6.69
N ASN A 175 -17.71 6.62 5.64
CA ASN A 175 -17.12 5.28 5.63
C ASN A 175 -15.96 5.14 6.64
N LEU A 176 -15.10 6.17 6.78
CA LEU A 176 -14.03 6.16 7.77
C LEU A 176 -14.57 6.04 9.20
N GLU A 177 -15.73 6.65 9.52
CA GLU A 177 -16.37 6.48 10.84
C GLU A 177 -16.83 5.03 11.05
N THR A 178 -17.39 4.40 10.02
CA THR A 178 -17.77 2.97 10.05
C THR A 178 -16.54 2.09 10.30
N ILE A 179 -15.44 2.36 9.60
CA ILE A 179 -14.16 1.63 9.76
C ILE A 179 -13.59 1.83 11.17
N ARG A 180 -13.67 3.04 11.74
CA ARG A 180 -13.27 3.32 13.13
C ARG A 180 -14.06 2.50 14.14
N ALA A 181 -15.35 2.28 13.85
CA ALA A 181 -16.23 1.52 14.74
C ALA A 181 -15.98 0.00 14.68
N CYS A 182 -15.70 -0.56 13.50
CA CYS A 182 -15.48 -2.01 13.33
C CYS A 182 -14.00 -2.42 13.35
N GLY A 183 -13.07 -1.50 13.07
CA GLY A 183 -11.63 -1.75 13.09
C GLY A 183 -11.05 -2.39 11.83
N PHE A 184 -11.82 -2.50 10.74
CA PHE A 184 -11.37 -3.01 9.44
C PHE A 184 -12.03 -2.25 8.30
N ALA A 185 -11.42 -2.27 7.12
CA ALA A 185 -11.98 -1.73 5.88
C ALA A 185 -12.27 -2.86 4.90
N PHE A 186 -13.37 -2.76 4.18
CA PHE A 186 -13.70 -3.60 3.04
C PHE A 186 -13.91 -2.73 1.80
N THR A 187 -13.41 -3.19 0.65
CA THR A 187 -13.70 -2.57 -0.65
C THR A 187 -14.13 -3.64 -1.64
N ASP A 188 -15.16 -3.33 -2.42
CA ASP A 188 -15.68 -4.16 -3.48
C ASP A 188 -15.47 -3.44 -4.81
N GLN A 189 -14.56 -3.94 -5.63
CA GLN A 189 -14.23 -3.42 -6.96
C GLN A 189 -13.93 -1.91 -7.01
N SER A 190 -13.39 -1.37 -5.93
CA SER A 190 -13.18 0.08 -5.80
C SER A 190 -11.90 0.58 -6.47
N TYR A 191 -10.87 -0.27 -6.60
CA TYR A 191 -9.59 0.05 -7.24
C TYR A 191 -9.38 -0.71 -8.55
N GLU A 192 -9.71 -1.99 -8.57
CA GLU A 192 -9.70 -2.85 -9.76
C GLU A 192 -11.04 -3.54 -9.92
N ASP A 193 -11.50 -3.66 -11.17
CA ASP A 193 -12.67 -4.45 -11.49
C ASP A 193 -12.47 -5.90 -11.07
N GLU A 194 -13.54 -6.55 -10.61
CA GLU A 194 -13.55 -7.94 -10.16
C GLU A 194 -12.66 -8.27 -8.95
N VAL A 195 -12.09 -7.27 -8.24
CA VAL A 195 -11.28 -7.45 -7.03
C VAL A 195 -11.98 -6.86 -5.81
N GLY A 196 -12.17 -7.69 -4.79
CA GLY A 196 -12.55 -7.27 -3.44
C GLY A 196 -11.37 -7.37 -2.48
N SER A 197 -11.38 -6.57 -1.43
CA SER A 197 -10.26 -6.52 -0.48
C SER A 197 -10.72 -6.16 0.93
N VAL A 198 -10.12 -6.83 1.92
CA VAL A 198 -10.26 -6.50 3.36
C VAL A 198 -8.91 -6.06 3.88
N ALA A 199 -8.87 -5.02 4.72
CA ALA A 199 -7.66 -4.58 5.39
C ALA A 199 -7.90 -4.20 6.85
N VAL A 200 -6.91 -4.45 7.68
CA VAL A 200 -6.85 -3.98 9.07
C VAL A 200 -5.60 -3.13 9.29
N PRO A 201 -5.65 -2.09 10.12
CA PRO A 201 -4.47 -1.34 10.51
C PRO A 201 -3.61 -2.15 11.48
N PHE A 202 -2.30 -1.89 11.52
CA PHE A 202 -1.46 -2.21 12.66
C PHE A 202 -0.87 -0.93 13.25
N PHE A 203 -0.70 -0.93 14.57
CA PHE A 203 -0.50 0.28 15.35
C PHE A 203 0.93 0.39 15.90
N GLY A 204 1.44 1.61 15.95
CA GLY A 204 2.71 1.94 16.58
C GLY A 204 2.60 2.12 18.11
N VAL A 205 3.72 2.50 18.73
CA VAL A 205 3.84 2.69 20.19
C VAL A 205 2.87 3.74 20.74
N LYS A 206 2.48 4.73 19.93
CA LYS A 206 1.56 5.81 20.33
C LYS A 206 0.09 5.50 20.05
N GLY A 207 -0.22 4.32 19.50
CA GLY A 207 -1.57 3.95 19.09
C GLY A 207 -2.03 4.57 17.77
N ASP A 208 -1.11 5.15 16.99
CA ASP A 208 -1.31 5.60 15.62
C ASP A 208 -1.19 4.42 14.63
N ALA A 209 -2.01 4.40 13.60
CA ALA A 209 -1.89 3.41 12.55
C ALA A 209 -0.61 3.67 11.73
N ILE A 210 0.33 2.74 11.78
CA ILE A 210 1.63 2.86 11.08
C ILE A 210 1.67 2.08 9.78
N GLY A 211 0.70 1.21 9.53
CA GLY A 211 0.57 0.42 8.30
C GLY A 211 -0.68 -0.46 8.34
N THR A 212 -0.83 -1.31 7.33
CA THR A 212 -1.99 -2.20 7.17
C THR A 212 -1.57 -3.59 6.72
N LEU A 213 -2.33 -4.61 7.16
CA LEU A 213 -2.38 -5.93 6.57
C LEU A 213 -3.65 -6.04 5.73
N ALA A 214 -3.56 -6.60 4.54
CA ALA A 214 -4.70 -6.74 3.65
C ALA A 214 -4.69 -8.07 2.89
N ILE A 215 -5.90 -8.53 2.56
CA ILE A 215 -6.19 -9.67 1.69
C ILE A 215 -6.93 -9.12 0.48
N ALA A 216 -6.47 -9.44 -0.72
CA ALA A 216 -7.16 -9.14 -1.97
C ALA A 216 -7.52 -10.44 -2.70
N ILE A 217 -8.74 -10.48 -3.25
CA ILE A 217 -9.35 -11.69 -3.80
C ILE A 217 -10.28 -11.33 -4.97
N PRO A 218 -10.37 -12.16 -6.01
CA PRO A 218 -11.42 -12.03 -7.00
C PRO A 218 -12.82 -12.12 -6.36
N VAL A 219 -13.70 -11.15 -6.68
CA VAL A 219 -15.06 -11.06 -6.08
C VAL A 219 -15.88 -12.34 -6.25
N SER A 220 -15.63 -13.10 -7.32
CA SER A 220 -16.30 -14.39 -7.56
C SER A 220 -16.07 -15.45 -6.47
N ARG A 221 -15.08 -15.27 -5.60
CA ARG A 221 -14.77 -16.15 -4.46
C ARG A 221 -15.24 -15.59 -3.12
N ILE A 222 -15.67 -14.33 -3.07
CA ILE A 222 -16.16 -13.73 -1.83
C ILE A 222 -17.57 -14.28 -1.54
N ASN A 223 -17.71 -14.92 -0.42
CA ASN A 223 -18.98 -15.24 0.22
C ASN A 223 -18.92 -14.85 1.69
N GLU A 224 -20.05 -14.87 2.38
CA GLU A 224 -20.16 -14.41 3.77
C GLU A 224 -19.15 -15.11 4.70
N THR A 225 -19.06 -16.45 4.63
CA THR A 225 -18.14 -17.24 5.45
C THR A 225 -16.69 -16.90 5.17
N PHE A 226 -16.31 -16.73 3.90
CA PHE A 226 -14.94 -16.39 3.53
C PHE A 226 -14.59 -14.96 3.93
N HIS A 227 -15.54 -14.02 3.79
CA HIS A 227 -15.39 -12.64 4.25
C HIS A 227 -15.10 -12.56 5.75
N GLU A 228 -15.87 -13.28 6.57
CA GLU A 228 -15.64 -13.39 8.01
C GLU A 228 -14.28 -14.03 8.34
N THR A 229 -13.89 -15.05 7.59
CA THR A 229 -12.59 -15.70 7.75
C THR A 229 -11.45 -14.72 7.48
N MET A 230 -11.52 -13.93 6.40
CA MET A 230 -10.51 -12.91 6.09
C MET A 230 -10.36 -11.89 7.21
N ILE A 231 -11.47 -11.37 7.73
CA ILE A 231 -11.48 -10.40 8.83
C ILE A 231 -10.82 -11.00 10.08
N THR A 232 -11.22 -12.20 10.47
CA THR A 232 -10.71 -12.89 11.68
C THR A 232 -9.21 -13.16 11.60
N GLN A 233 -8.72 -13.65 10.45
CA GLN A 233 -7.30 -13.87 10.21
C GLN A 233 -6.48 -12.59 10.29
N LEU A 234 -6.97 -11.51 9.66
CA LEU A 234 -6.30 -10.21 9.67
C LEU A 234 -6.26 -9.58 11.06
N ILE A 235 -7.37 -9.61 11.81
CA ILE A 235 -7.45 -9.07 13.18
C ILE A 235 -6.49 -9.82 14.10
N THR A 236 -6.50 -11.15 14.04
CA THR A 236 -5.59 -11.99 14.84
C THR A 236 -4.14 -11.65 14.55
N ALA A 237 -3.76 -11.63 13.26
CA ALA A 237 -2.41 -11.31 12.84
C ALA A 237 -2.00 -9.88 13.20
N SER A 238 -2.89 -8.89 13.02
CA SER A 238 -2.59 -7.52 13.39
C SER A 238 -2.42 -7.34 14.90
N THR A 239 -3.21 -8.04 15.71
CA THR A 239 -3.08 -8.03 17.17
C THR A 239 -1.70 -8.54 17.61
N GLU A 240 -1.27 -9.66 17.05
CA GLU A 240 0.04 -10.26 17.32
C GLU A 240 1.18 -9.37 16.80
N LEU A 241 1.05 -8.87 15.57
CA LEU A 241 2.02 -7.96 14.94
C LEU A 241 2.21 -6.68 15.75
N CYS A 242 1.13 -6.05 16.23
CA CYS A 242 1.23 -4.88 17.10
C CYS A 242 2.04 -5.17 18.36
N ARG A 243 1.81 -6.32 19.02
CA ARG A 243 2.58 -6.75 20.18
C ARG A 243 4.07 -6.89 19.86
N ASP A 244 4.40 -7.55 18.75
CA ASP A 244 5.78 -7.80 18.34
C ASP A 244 6.53 -6.52 17.93
N LEU A 245 5.81 -5.52 17.42
CA LEU A 245 6.34 -4.19 17.11
C LEU A 245 6.35 -3.24 18.33
N GLY A 246 5.86 -3.69 19.49
CA GLY A 246 5.69 -2.85 20.68
C GLY A 246 4.59 -1.80 20.54
N GLY A 247 3.65 -2.01 19.62
CA GLY A 247 2.54 -1.11 19.34
C GLY A 247 1.40 -1.23 20.36
N GLN A 248 0.53 -0.22 20.39
CA GLN A 248 -0.64 -0.17 21.26
C GLN A 248 -1.91 -0.05 20.41
N ILE A 249 -2.77 -1.06 20.49
CA ILE A 249 -4.07 -1.03 19.81
C ILE A 249 -4.99 -0.08 20.57
N PRO A 250 -5.63 0.91 19.94
CA PRO A 250 -6.59 1.80 20.59
C PRO A 250 -7.72 1.00 21.25
N THR A 251 -8.16 1.42 22.43
CA THR A 251 -9.12 0.68 23.27
C THR A 251 -10.45 0.39 22.55
N ASN A 252 -10.94 1.34 21.75
CA ASN A 252 -12.16 1.17 20.97
C ASN A 252 -11.99 0.07 19.88
N VAL A 253 -10.83 0.03 19.22
CA VAL A 253 -10.50 -0.99 18.19
C VAL A 253 -10.35 -2.36 18.86
N ALA A 254 -9.62 -2.44 19.97
CA ALA A 254 -9.43 -3.68 20.72
C ALA A 254 -10.77 -4.31 21.14
N LYS A 255 -11.74 -3.47 21.60
CA LYS A 255 -13.10 -3.92 21.94
C LYS A 255 -13.86 -4.43 20.72
N ALA A 256 -13.83 -3.69 19.59
CA ALA A 256 -14.49 -4.10 18.36
C ALA A 256 -13.94 -5.43 17.83
N TRP A 257 -12.60 -5.59 17.87
CA TRP A 257 -11.92 -6.81 17.45
C TRP A 257 -12.22 -7.99 18.37
N ALA A 258 -12.25 -7.79 19.69
CA ALA A 258 -12.62 -8.85 20.64
C ALA A 258 -14.04 -9.39 20.36
N THR A 259 -15.02 -8.48 20.17
CA THR A 259 -16.39 -8.88 19.80
C THR A 259 -16.45 -9.67 18.49
N LYS A 260 -15.60 -9.32 17.52
CA LYS A 260 -15.57 -10.00 16.20
C LYS A 260 -14.92 -11.38 16.28
N LEU A 261 -13.99 -11.60 17.21
CA LEU A 261 -13.30 -12.89 17.41
C LEU A 261 -14.08 -13.88 18.29
N GLU A 262 -15.12 -13.42 19.01
CA GLU A 262 -15.99 -14.26 19.86
C GLU A 262 -17.15 -14.91 19.08
N VAL A 263 -17.37 -14.54 17.85
CA VAL A 263 -18.43 -15.06 16.94
C VAL A 263 -17.87 -16.16 16.04
#